data_598e38d05572f47079fd08fa3107e821
#
_entry.id   598e38d05572f47079fd08fa3107e821
#
_cell.length_a   1.000
_cell.length_b   1.000
_cell.length_c   1.000
_cell.angle_alpha   90.00
_cell.angle_beta   90.00
_cell.angle_gamma   90.00
#
_symmetry.space_group_name_H-M   'P 1'
#
loop_
_entity.id
_entity.type
_entity.pdbx_description
1 polymer ?
#
loop_
_entity_poly.entity_id
_entity_poly.type
_entity_poly.pdbx_seq_one_letter_code
_entity_poly.pdbx_strand_id
1 'polypeptide(L)'
;MGGERRKPRGRGARRNAAATPESPTRLTRRGKLLVRGGAVLAVLLVAAGGAGLWAYQSLDGNIHSADIDGKLGTERPTNASPGSKNILVVGSDSRDGDNGKYGKGLTTMQSDTLMVMHVAADRKWATVVSLPRDSWVRIPACDRGDGTTSKAHQFKINEAFAVGGTSGEVAGAAACAIKTVEENTGLRIDNFMSVDFQGFKGMVNALDGIEVCPETAIHDKKAHLDMDAGCQTVKGEKALGYVRTRYSVGDGSDIGRIGRQQEFMEALAAKAQTKLTSPAALYGFLDSATDSLTTDKELAGIKPLTALASELKGIPGDRLTFLTVPNYPREADVPTDKANVVWQYPQAADLFSALAKDREVDKKTVEAAKDNPLYAATVRVRVLNGTGKPGEAAKVANLLRTAGFTVTGTGNAPEDTDKTSVTFSGDLEREARALASRLPGTKAAQDAEAAPGEVTLTVGGEFDGLR
;
A
#
# COMPACT_ATOMS: atom_id res chain seq x y z
N MET A 1 -120.41 13.29 -5.24
CA MET A 1 -120.24 13.42 -3.81
C MET A 1 -118.78 13.72 -3.58
N GLY A 2 -118.46 14.87 -3.35
CA GLY A 2 -117.90 15.70 -2.33
C GLY A 2 -116.38 15.49 -2.34
N GLY A 3 -115.68 16.30 -2.71
CA GLY A 3 -115.06 17.46 -3.02
C GLY A 3 -114.29 18.07 -1.89
N GLU A 4 -113.04 18.11 -1.71
CA GLU A 4 -112.46 19.16 -0.89
C GLU A 4 -111.04 19.55 -1.40
N ARG A 5 -110.93 20.81 -1.72
CA ARG A 5 -109.67 21.45 -2.19
C ARG A 5 -108.76 21.77 -0.99
N ARG A 6 -107.55 21.39 -1.00
CA ARG A 6 -106.53 21.99 -0.12
C ARG A 6 -105.47 22.73 -0.93
N LYS A 7 -105.26 23.97 -0.54
CA LYS A 7 -104.29 24.93 -1.06
C LYS A 7 -102.81 24.50 -0.83
N PRO A 8 -101.88 24.86 -1.70
CA PRO A 8 -100.47 24.61 -1.51
C PRO A 8 -99.84 25.61 -0.55
N ARG A 9 -99.03 25.08 0.40
CA ARG A 9 -98.17 25.89 1.30
C ARG A 9 -96.90 26.25 0.59
N GLY A 10 -96.52 27.54 0.74
CA GLY A 10 -95.35 28.16 0.14
C GLY A 10 -94.02 27.55 0.56
N ARG A 11 -93.08 27.43 -0.38
CA ARG A 11 -91.65 27.11 -0.23
C ARG A 11 -90.91 28.30 0.37
N GLY A 12 -90.45 28.16 1.60
CA GLY A 12 -89.48 29.08 2.21
C GLY A 12 -88.15 29.01 1.49
N ALA A 13 -87.71 30.12 0.92
CA ALA A 13 -86.37 30.29 0.33
C ALA A 13 -85.31 30.21 1.43
N ARG A 14 -84.47 29.18 1.40
CA ARG A 14 -83.23 29.19 2.19
C ARG A 14 -82.30 30.20 1.56
N ARG A 15 -82.02 31.30 2.25
CA ARG A 15 -80.91 32.20 1.97
C ARG A 15 -79.59 31.47 2.23
N ASN A 16 -78.80 31.22 1.19
CA ASN A 16 -77.43 30.85 1.30
C ASN A 16 -76.69 32.05 1.93
N ALA A 17 -76.23 31.85 3.15
CA ALA A 17 -75.25 32.76 3.77
C ALA A 17 -73.96 32.62 2.99
N ALA A 18 -73.54 33.68 2.28
CA ALA A 18 -72.26 33.80 1.66
C ALA A 18 -71.23 33.80 2.79
N ALA A 19 -70.29 32.80 2.77
CA ALA A 19 -69.12 32.77 3.64
C ALA A 19 -68.29 34.05 3.37
N THR A 20 -68.16 34.89 4.34
CA THR A 20 -67.23 36.01 4.32
C THR A 20 -65.82 35.48 4.22
N PRO A 21 -64.96 35.96 3.30
CA PRO A 21 -63.58 35.57 3.24
C PRO A 21 -62.87 36.02 4.55
N GLU A 22 -62.30 35.09 5.31
CA GLU A 22 -61.47 35.41 6.45
C GLU A 22 -60.31 36.29 5.98
N SER A 23 -60.23 37.46 6.53
CA SER A 23 -59.09 38.37 6.27
C SER A 23 -57.80 37.72 6.78
N PRO A 24 -56.69 37.71 6.00
CA PRO A 24 -55.43 37.15 6.45
C PRO A 24 -54.97 37.80 7.74
N THR A 25 -54.80 36.97 8.77
CA THR A 25 -54.28 37.41 10.08
C THR A 25 -52.95 38.09 9.90
N ARG A 26 -52.89 39.42 10.08
CA ARG A 26 -51.65 40.18 10.01
C ARG A 26 -50.72 39.75 11.15
N LEU A 27 -49.62 39.04 10.81
CA LEU A 27 -48.57 38.67 11.78
C LEU A 27 -48.06 39.93 12.54
N THR A 28 -47.99 39.82 13.86
CA THR A 28 -47.41 40.83 14.73
C THR A 28 -45.92 41.12 14.30
N ARG A 29 -45.38 42.27 14.67
CA ARG A 29 -43.94 42.59 14.38
C ARG A 29 -42.99 41.48 14.84
N ARG A 30 -43.23 40.82 15.99
CA ARG A 30 -42.50 39.67 16.50
C ARG A 30 -42.67 38.43 15.62
N GLY A 31 -43.90 38.16 15.14
CA GLY A 31 -44.17 37.03 14.24
C GLY A 31 -43.47 37.21 12.88
N LYS A 32 -43.40 38.46 12.35
CA LYS A 32 -42.67 38.76 11.09
C LYS A 32 -41.14 38.57 11.27
N LEU A 33 -40.58 38.91 12.45
CA LEU A 33 -39.16 38.71 12.77
C LEU A 33 -38.84 37.20 12.91
N LEU A 34 -39.69 36.42 13.55
CA LEU A 34 -39.52 34.97 13.66
C LEU A 34 -39.59 34.25 12.32
N VAL A 35 -40.56 34.62 11.44
CA VAL A 35 -40.64 34.06 10.09
C VAL A 35 -39.45 34.44 9.23
N ARG A 36 -38.98 35.70 9.32
CA ARG A 36 -37.78 36.15 8.59
C ARG A 36 -36.50 35.47 9.12
N GLY A 37 -36.36 35.31 10.44
CA GLY A 37 -35.24 34.57 11.06
C GLY A 37 -35.26 33.10 10.67
N GLY A 38 -36.43 32.44 10.70
CA GLY A 38 -36.61 31.06 10.23
C GLY A 38 -36.29 30.87 8.75
N ALA A 39 -36.74 31.84 7.90
CA ALA A 39 -36.42 31.77 6.47
C ALA A 39 -34.91 31.95 6.18
N VAL A 40 -34.23 32.85 6.90
CA VAL A 40 -32.78 33.03 6.80
C VAL A 40 -32.04 31.78 7.25
N LEU A 41 -32.46 31.19 8.39
CA LEU A 41 -31.87 29.93 8.89
C LEU A 41 -32.07 28.78 7.88
N ALA A 42 -33.27 28.66 7.30
CA ALA A 42 -33.55 27.65 6.28
C ALA A 42 -32.68 27.83 5.01
N VAL A 43 -32.52 29.07 4.56
CA VAL A 43 -31.60 29.37 3.42
C VAL A 43 -30.16 29.04 3.76
N LEU A 44 -29.69 29.36 4.96
CA LEU A 44 -28.33 28.99 5.42
C LEU A 44 -28.15 27.47 5.51
N LEU A 45 -29.14 26.74 5.99
CA LEU A 45 -29.08 25.27 6.03
C LEU A 45 -29.09 24.64 4.65
N VAL A 46 -29.89 25.16 3.71
CA VAL A 46 -29.89 24.71 2.31
C VAL A 46 -28.58 25.05 1.62
N ALA A 47 -28.03 26.25 1.86
CA ALA A 47 -26.75 26.66 1.30
C ALA A 47 -25.59 25.81 1.86
N ALA A 48 -25.58 25.54 3.18
CA ALA A 48 -24.60 24.68 3.82
C ALA A 48 -24.71 23.21 3.35
N GLY A 49 -25.94 22.69 3.22
CA GLY A 49 -26.20 21.36 2.68
C GLY A 49 -25.79 21.25 1.21
N GLY A 50 -26.11 22.28 0.40
CA GLY A 50 -25.71 22.35 -1.01
C GLY A 50 -24.19 22.45 -1.18
N ALA A 51 -23.51 23.28 -0.39
CA ALA A 51 -22.06 23.37 -0.38
C ALA A 51 -21.40 22.06 0.06
N GLY A 52 -21.94 21.39 1.09
CA GLY A 52 -21.46 20.10 1.55
C GLY A 52 -21.62 19.01 0.49
N LEU A 53 -22.76 18.97 -0.19
CA LEU A 53 -23.01 18.01 -1.29
C LEU A 53 -22.09 18.27 -2.49
N TRP A 54 -21.91 19.54 -2.85
CA TRP A 54 -20.99 19.92 -3.92
C TRP A 54 -19.55 19.54 -3.59
N ALA A 55 -19.09 19.84 -2.38
CA ALA A 55 -17.76 19.44 -1.91
C ALA A 55 -17.58 17.93 -1.95
N TYR A 56 -18.57 17.16 -1.48
CA TYR A 56 -18.55 15.70 -1.53
C TYR A 56 -18.44 15.19 -2.97
N GLN A 57 -19.26 15.69 -3.89
CA GLN A 57 -19.23 15.27 -5.30
C GLN A 57 -17.94 15.67 -6.01
N SER A 58 -17.37 16.84 -5.69
CA SER A 58 -16.09 17.29 -6.22
C SER A 58 -14.96 16.35 -5.80
N LEU A 59 -14.85 16.06 -4.51
CA LEU A 59 -13.83 15.17 -3.98
C LEU A 59 -13.97 13.71 -4.47
N ASP A 60 -15.21 13.22 -4.56
CA ASP A 60 -15.49 11.85 -5.04
C ASP A 60 -15.15 11.70 -6.52
N GLY A 61 -15.38 12.75 -7.33
CA GLY A 61 -15.06 12.77 -8.75
C GLY A 61 -13.57 12.86 -9.08
N ASN A 62 -12.73 13.29 -8.15
CA ASN A 62 -11.29 13.44 -8.35
C ASN A 62 -10.53 12.10 -8.19
N ILE A 63 -11.12 11.12 -7.49
CA ILE A 63 -10.44 9.85 -7.19
C ILE A 63 -10.41 8.95 -8.42
N HIS A 64 -9.20 8.63 -8.89
CA HIS A 64 -9.00 7.70 -9.98
C HIS A 64 -9.11 6.27 -9.49
N SER A 65 -9.93 5.46 -10.17
CA SER A 65 -10.12 4.04 -9.87
C SER A 65 -9.41 3.16 -10.87
N ALA A 66 -8.59 2.23 -10.40
CA ALA A 66 -7.96 1.18 -11.20
C ALA A 66 -8.69 -0.15 -11.00
N ASP A 67 -9.15 -0.75 -12.10
CA ASP A 67 -9.75 -2.09 -12.07
C ASP A 67 -8.68 -3.16 -12.06
N ILE A 68 -8.28 -3.58 -10.86
CA ILE A 68 -7.22 -4.59 -10.66
C ILE A 68 -7.76 -6.02 -10.55
N ASP A 69 -9.04 -6.22 -10.23
CA ASP A 69 -9.60 -7.52 -9.84
C ASP A 69 -9.43 -8.59 -10.92
N GLY A 70 -9.73 -8.26 -12.17
CA GLY A 70 -9.58 -9.17 -13.30
C GLY A 70 -8.13 -9.51 -13.67
N LYS A 71 -7.16 -8.75 -13.14
CA LYS A 71 -5.73 -8.89 -13.49
C LYS A 71 -4.91 -9.65 -12.43
N LEU A 72 -5.45 -9.82 -11.21
CA LEU A 72 -4.76 -10.48 -10.10
C LEU A 72 -4.74 -12.02 -10.22
N GLY A 73 -5.69 -12.61 -10.95
CA GLY A 73 -5.85 -14.06 -11.06
C GLY A 73 -6.45 -14.70 -9.79
N THR A 74 -6.53 -16.01 -9.79
CA THR A 74 -7.16 -16.81 -8.72
C THR A 74 -6.16 -17.37 -7.72
N GLU A 75 -4.91 -17.54 -8.11
CA GLU A 75 -3.83 -18.09 -7.28
C GLU A 75 -3.18 -16.98 -6.46
N ARG A 76 -3.82 -16.65 -5.35
CA ARG A 76 -3.34 -15.61 -4.43
C ARG A 76 -3.21 -16.19 -3.02
N PRO A 77 -2.35 -15.64 -2.16
CA PRO A 77 -2.26 -16.05 -0.76
C PRO A 77 -3.63 -16.04 -0.07
N THR A 78 -3.87 -17.02 0.79
CA THR A 78 -5.10 -17.06 1.59
C THR A 78 -5.08 -15.91 2.60
N ASN A 79 -6.24 -15.25 2.81
CA ASN A 79 -6.38 -14.31 3.91
C ASN A 79 -6.44 -15.09 5.24
N ALA A 80 -5.29 -15.16 5.92
CA ALA A 80 -5.16 -15.92 7.16
C ALA A 80 -5.74 -15.16 8.38
N SER A 81 -6.08 -13.87 8.23
CA SER A 81 -6.59 -13.02 9.31
C SER A 81 -7.74 -12.14 8.81
N PRO A 82 -8.95 -12.72 8.66
CA PRO A 82 -10.12 -11.97 8.23
C PRO A 82 -10.39 -10.77 9.13
N GLY A 83 -10.56 -9.59 8.52
CA GLY A 83 -10.80 -8.34 9.23
C GLY A 83 -9.57 -7.43 9.36
N SER A 84 -8.34 -7.95 9.27
CA SER A 84 -7.16 -7.11 9.03
C SER A 84 -7.18 -6.59 7.59
N LYS A 85 -6.40 -5.54 7.31
CA LYS A 85 -6.25 -4.97 5.95
C LYS A 85 -4.78 -4.83 5.60
N ASN A 86 -4.39 -5.32 4.45
CA ASN A 86 -3.07 -5.11 3.87
C ASN A 86 -3.20 -4.23 2.63
N ILE A 87 -2.69 -3.02 2.70
CA ILE A 87 -2.80 -2.02 1.65
C ILE A 87 -1.43 -1.81 1.03
N LEU A 88 -1.30 -2.06 -0.27
CA LEU A 88 -0.09 -1.72 -1.01
C LEU A 88 -0.13 -0.24 -1.36
N VAL A 89 0.80 0.53 -0.80
CA VAL A 89 0.96 1.96 -1.06
C VAL A 89 2.17 2.16 -1.98
N VAL A 90 1.94 2.82 -3.11
CA VAL A 90 2.94 3.07 -4.14
C VAL A 90 3.13 4.57 -4.33
N GLY A 91 4.36 5.05 -4.20
CA GLY A 91 4.76 6.36 -4.70
C GLY A 91 5.13 6.23 -6.17
N SER A 92 4.26 6.73 -7.05
CA SER A 92 4.48 6.68 -8.49
C SER A 92 5.19 7.94 -9.00
N ASP A 93 6.18 7.73 -9.88
CA ASP A 93 6.79 8.79 -10.65
C ASP A 93 6.05 9.02 -11.99
N SER A 94 4.75 8.68 -12.06
CA SER A 94 3.93 8.95 -13.23
C SER A 94 4.12 10.40 -13.69
N ARG A 95 4.41 10.55 -14.98
CA ARG A 95 4.74 11.84 -15.60
C ARG A 95 3.60 12.42 -16.41
N ASP A 96 2.40 11.89 -16.19
CA ASP A 96 1.19 12.42 -16.81
C ASP A 96 0.84 13.80 -16.25
N GLY A 97 0.28 14.64 -17.06
CA GLY A 97 -0.13 15.99 -16.67
C GLY A 97 1.03 16.87 -16.18
N ASP A 98 0.85 17.54 -15.05
CA ASP A 98 1.82 18.49 -14.44
C ASP A 98 3.10 17.82 -13.91
N ASN A 99 3.14 16.49 -13.82
CA ASN A 99 4.34 15.74 -13.44
C ASN A 99 5.37 15.63 -14.58
N GLY A 100 5.03 15.97 -15.82
CA GLY A 100 5.93 15.95 -16.99
C GLY A 100 7.20 16.79 -16.83
N LYS A 101 7.23 17.74 -15.90
CA LYS A 101 8.41 18.57 -15.58
C LYS A 101 9.55 17.79 -14.91
N TYR A 102 9.28 16.65 -14.28
CA TYR A 102 10.29 15.82 -13.60
C TYR A 102 11.03 14.87 -14.55
N GLY A 103 10.72 14.91 -15.85
CA GLY A 103 11.47 14.19 -16.90
C GLY A 103 10.63 14.02 -18.16
N LYS A 104 11.17 14.44 -19.29
CA LYS A 104 10.54 14.26 -20.60
C LYS A 104 10.99 12.95 -21.23
N GLY A 105 10.06 12.20 -21.84
CA GLY A 105 10.36 11.09 -22.75
C GLY A 105 10.55 9.70 -22.09
N LEU A 106 10.32 9.52 -20.82
CA LEU A 106 10.22 8.19 -20.22
C LEU A 106 8.73 7.77 -20.20
N THR A 107 8.40 6.77 -20.98
CA THR A 107 7.05 6.19 -21.09
C THR A 107 6.81 5.09 -20.05
N THR A 108 7.82 4.75 -19.25
CA THR A 108 7.72 3.70 -18.23
C THR A 108 7.30 4.28 -16.88
N MET A 109 6.20 3.80 -16.34
CA MET A 109 5.81 4.04 -14.95
C MET A 109 6.74 3.26 -14.03
N GLN A 110 7.42 3.92 -13.09
CA GLN A 110 8.22 3.27 -12.05
C GLN A 110 7.68 3.61 -10.67
N SER A 111 7.84 2.69 -9.74
CA SER A 111 7.57 2.96 -8.33
C SER A 111 8.86 3.31 -7.61
N ASP A 112 8.98 4.57 -7.15
CA ASP A 112 10.14 4.99 -6.34
C ASP A 112 9.99 4.61 -4.87
N THR A 113 8.77 4.40 -4.41
CA THR A 113 8.44 3.98 -3.04
C THR A 113 7.41 2.87 -3.08
N LEU A 114 7.67 1.79 -2.37
CA LEU A 114 6.77 0.66 -2.21
C LEU A 114 6.63 0.36 -0.72
N MET A 115 5.41 0.38 -0.20
CA MET A 115 5.12 0.10 1.20
C MET A 115 3.90 -0.80 1.33
N VAL A 116 3.92 -1.71 2.30
CA VAL A 116 2.74 -2.46 2.73
C VAL A 116 2.29 -1.91 4.07
N MET A 117 1.08 -1.38 4.12
CA MET A 117 0.44 -0.96 5.36
C MET A 117 -0.50 -2.07 5.83
N HIS A 118 -0.16 -2.69 6.95
CA HIS A 118 -1.02 -3.63 7.66
C HIS A 118 -1.79 -2.90 8.74
N VAL A 119 -3.12 -2.99 8.71
CA VAL A 119 -4.01 -2.46 9.74
C VAL A 119 -4.65 -3.64 10.46
N ALA A 120 -4.41 -3.75 11.76
CA ALA A 120 -4.90 -4.86 12.58
C ALA A 120 -6.43 -4.99 12.54
N ALA A 121 -6.94 -6.21 12.67
CA ALA A 121 -8.37 -6.50 12.67
C ALA A 121 -9.11 -5.77 13.80
N ASP A 122 -8.45 -5.61 14.96
CA ASP A 122 -9.00 -4.90 16.12
C ASP A 122 -8.81 -3.37 16.07
N ARG A 123 -8.14 -2.83 15.03
CA ARG A 123 -7.85 -1.39 14.83
C ARG A 123 -7.06 -0.74 15.96
N LYS A 124 -6.27 -1.52 16.72
CA LYS A 124 -5.48 -0.98 17.84
C LYS A 124 -4.02 -0.73 17.48
N TRP A 125 -3.54 -1.24 16.37
CA TRP A 125 -2.19 -1.05 15.87
C TRP A 125 -2.16 -1.13 14.34
N ALA A 126 -1.13 -0.55 13.77
CA ALA A 126 -0.81 -0.71 12.36
C ALA A 126 0.70 -0.72 12.16
N THR A 127 1.15 -1.44 11.15
CA THR A 127 2.57 -1.51 10.76
C THR A 127 2.71 -1.17 9.29
N VAL A 128 3.59 -0.22 8.98
CA VAL A 128 3.98 0.15 7.62
C VAL A 128 5.36 -0.42 7.35
N VAL A 129 5.45 -1.33 6.39
CA VAL A 129 6.70 -1.97 5.97
C VAL A 129 7.14 -1.39 4.64
N SER A 130 8.25 -0.66 4.63
CA SER A 130 8.90 -0.19 3.40
C SER A 130 9.64 -1.35 2.72
N LEU A 131 9.44 -1.50 1.43
CA LEU A 131 10.16 -2.45 0.57
C LEU A 131 11.17 -1.65 -0.27
N PRO A 132 12.48 -1.85 -0.08
CA PRO A 132 13.49 -1.14 -0.87
C PRO A 132 13.26 -1.40 -2.37
N ARG A 133 13.21 -0.34 -3.17
CA ARG A 133 12.92 -0.44 -4.61
C ARG A 133 13.95 -1.29 -5.38
N ASP A 134 15.18 -1.33 -4.88
CA ASP A 134 16.28 -2.11 -5.45
C ASP A 134 16.34 -3.55 -4.87
N SER A 135 15.27 -4.00 -4.17
CA SER A 135 15.15 -5.38 -3.69
C SER A 135 15.17 -6.37 -4.84
N TRP A 136 16.10 -7.30 -4.84
CA TRP A 136 16.21 -8.39 -5.80
C TRP A 136 15.21 -9.48 -5.45
N VAL A 137 14.12 -9.57 -6.21
CA VAL A 137 12.97 -10.44 -5.92
C VAL A 137 12.50 -11.15 -7.18
N ARG A 138 11.66 -12.17 -7.02
CA ARG A 138 10.95 -12.81 -8.13
C ARG A 138 9.77 -11.93 -8.56
N ILE A 139 9.74 -11.54 -9.81
CA ILE A 139 8.60 -10.91 -10.46
C ILE A 139 7.86 -12.01 -11.23
N PRO A 140 6.60 -12.33 -10.89
CA PRO A 140 5.83 -13.35 -11.58
C PRO A 140 5.48 -12.94 -13.02
N ALA A 141 4.86 -13.84 -13.75
CA ALA A 141 4.30 -13.51 -15.05
C ALA A 141 3.14 -12.51 -14.88
N CYS A 142 3.24 -11.37 -15.55
CA CYS A 142 2.28 -10.27 -15.45
C CYS A 142 1.65 -9.96 -16.81
N ASP A 143 0.36 -9.66 -16.81
CA ASP A 143 -0.33 -9.04 -17.95
C ASP A 143 0.24 -7.63 -18.19
N ARG A 144 0.64 -7.32 -19.40
CA ARG A 144 1.22 -6.03 -19.80
C ARG A 144 0.19 -5.01 -20.28
N GLY A 145 -1.07 -5.41 -20.38
CA GLY A 145 -2.14 -4.56 -20.90
C GLY A 145 -2.16 -4.39 -22.42
N ASP A 146 -1.18 -4.93 -23.13
CA ASP A 146 -1.05 -4.92 -24.59
C ASP A 146 -1.46 -6.27 -25.23
N GLY A 147 -2.07 -7.16 -24.44
CA GLY A 147 -2.43 -8.53 -24.84
C GLY A 147 -1.29 -9.52 -24.70
N THR A 148 -0.12 -9.10 -24.21
CA THR A 148 1.01 -9.99 -23.92
C THR A 148 1.20 -10.21 -22.43
N THR A 149 1.86 -11.32 -22.07
CA THR A 149 2.23 -11.64 -20.70
C THR A 149 3.75 -11.70 -20.57
N SER A 150 4.31 -11.09 -19.52
CA SER A 150 5.74 -11.20 -19.23
C SER A 150 6.09 -12.61 -18.78
N LYS A 151 7.37 -12.99 -18.91
CA LYS A 151 7.89 -14.20 -18.26
C LYS A 151 8.24 -13.88 -16.80
N ALA A 152 8.05 -14.85 -15.90
CA ALA A 152 8.57 -14.74 -14.55
C ALA A 152 10.11 -14.64 -14.57
N HIS A 153 10.66 -13.72 -13.78
CA HIS A 153 12.11 -13.48 -13.71
C HIS A 153 12.49 -12.85 -12.38
N GLN A 154 13.78 -12.81 -12.08
CA GLN A 154 14.30 -12.12 -10.89
C GLN A 154 14.89 -10.77 -11.31
N PHE A 155 14.43 -9.71 -10.65
CA PHE A 155 14.93 -8.35 -10.84
C PHE A 155 14.58 -7.45 -9.66
N LYS A 156 14.82 -6.15 -9.80
CA LYS A 156 14.42 -5.14 -8.81
C LYS A 156 12.89 -5.08 -8.65
N ILE A 157 12.41 -5.01 -7.43
CA ILE A 157 10.96 -5.01 -7.15
C ILE A 157 10.20 -3.88 -7.85
N ASN A 158 10.85 -2.71 -8.03
CA ASN A 158 10.23 -1.56 -8.69
C ASN A 158 9.95 -1.80 -10.20
N GLU A 159 10.61 -2.76 -10.83
CA GLU A 159 10.32 -3.13 -12.23
C GLU A 159 8.94 -3.76 -12.40
N ALA A 160 8.40 -4.39 -11.36
CA ALA A 160 7.06 -4.99 -11.41
C ALA A 160 5.99 -3.97 -11.86
N PHE A 161 6.08 -2.75 -11.32
CA PHE A 161 5.16 -1.67 -11.71
C PHE A 161 5.33 -1.26 -13.17
N ALA A 162 6.56 -1.20 -13.67
CA ALA A 162 6.85 -0.89 -15.07
C ALA A 162 6.41 -2.01 -16.02
N VAL A 163 6.62 -3.27 -15.64
CA VAL A 163 6.22 -4.45 -16.43
C VAL A 163 4.71 -4.51 -16.63
N GLY A 164 3.93 -4.35 -15.56
CA GLY A 164 2.48 -4.32 -15.66
C GLY A 164 1.93 -3.05 -16.30
N GLY A 165 2.67 -1.94 -16.22
CA GLY A 165 2.31 -0.62 -16.77
C GLY A 165 2.80 -0.39 -18.21
N THR A 166 3.21 -1.39 -18.94
CA THR A 166 3.76 -1.26 -20.31
C THR A 166 2.80 -0.58 -21.28
N SER A 167 1.49 -0.79 -21.12
CA SER A 167 0.43 -0.13 -21.91
C SER A 167 0.09 1.29 -21.47
N GLY A 168 0.70 1.79 -20.38
CA GLY A 168 0.33 3.06 -19.75
C GLY A 168 -0.83 2.93 -18.76
N GLU A 169 -1.37 1.73 -18.50
CA GLU A 169 -2.48 1.51 -17.58
C GLU A 169 -1.99 1.28 -16.13
N VAL A 170 -2.44 2.12 -15.21
CA VAL A 170 -2.13 1.98 -13.76
C VAL A 170 -2.67 0.66 -13.20
N ALA A 171 -3.80 0.16 -13.71
CA ALA A 171 -4.39 -1.10 -13.26
C ALA A 171 -3.46 -2.32 -13.50
N GLY A 172 -2.81 -2.39 -14.66
CA GLY A 172 -1.81 -3.42 -14.97
C GLY A 172 -0.57 -3.29 -14.08
N ALA A 173 -0.06 -2.05 -13.92
CA ALA A 173 1.08 -1.75 -13.06
C ALA A 173 0.81 -2.18 -11.59
N ALA A 174 -0.34 -1.79 -11.05
CA ALA A 174 -0.78 -2.14 -9.71
C ALA A 174 -0.91 -3.65 -9.52
N ALA A 175 -1.57 -4.34 -10.46
CA ALA A 175 -1.77 -5.78 -10.39
C ALA A 175 -0.44 -6.55 -10.39
N CYS A 176 0.52 -6.16 -11.24
CA CYS A 176 1.84 -6.79 -11.28
C CYS A 176 2.63 -6.53 -9.98
N ALA A 177 2.59 -5.32 -9.44
CA ALA A 177 3.21 -4.99 -8.15
C ALA A 177 2.60 -5.80 -7.00
N ILE A 178 1.26 -5.89 -6.93
CA ILE A 178 0.55 -6.71 -5.94
C ILE A 178 0.99 -8.18 -6.05
N LYS A 179 0.91 -8.78 -7.23
CA LYS A 179 1.34 -10.18 -7.45
C LYS A 179 2.79 -10.39 -7.01
N THR A 180 3.68 -9.43 -7.32
CA THR A 180 5.08 -9.51 -6.92
C THR A 180 5.26 -9.44 -5.41
N VAL A 181 4.54 -8.56 -4.73
CA VAL A 181 4.58 -8.48 -3.25
C VAL A 181 4.00 -9.76 -2.64
N GLU A 182 2.85 -10.22 -3.09
CA GLU A 182 2.22 -11.46 -2.62
C GLU A 182 3.11 -12.69 -2.80
N GLU A 183 3.74 -12.83 -3.99
CA GLU A 183 4.67 -13.92 -4.30
C GLU A 183 5.84 -13.98 -3.33
N ASN A 184 6.45 -12.82 -3.02
CA ASN A 184 7.68 -12.78 -2.21
C ASN A 184 7.42 -12.73 -0.71
N THR A 185 6.24 -12.30 -0.27
CA THR A 185 5.90 -12.16 1.15
C THR A 185 4.95 -13.23 1.67
N GLY A 186 4.14 -13.83 0.81
CA GLY A 186 3.02 -14.68 1.19
C GLY A 186 1.87 -13.92 1.87
N LEU A 187 1.92 -12.58 1.88
CA LEU A 187 0.91 -11.72 2.48
C LEU A 187 -0.15 -11.38 1.42
N ARG A 188 -1.41 -11.66 1.70
CA ARG A 188 -2.52 -11.23 0.85
C ARG A 188 -2.64 -9.71 0.89
N ILE A 189 -2.63 -9.07 -0.27
CA ILE A 189 -2.87 -7.63 -0.40
C ILE A 189 -4.35 -7.40 -0.69
N ASP A 190 -5.04 -6.70 0.19
CA ASP A 190 -6.48 -6.47 0.07
C ASP A 190 -6.78 -5.24 -0.79
N ASN A 191 -6.00 -4.17 -0.62
CA ASN A 191 -6.22 -2.91 -1.32
C ASN A 191 -4.93 -2.35 -1.93
N PHE A 192 -5.13 -1.42 -2.87
CA PHE A 192 -4.06 -0.69 -3.54
C PHE A 192 -4.30 0.82 -3.49
N MET A 193 -3.21 1.56 -3.32
CA MET A 193 -3.21 3.01 -3.34
C MET A 193 -1.92 3.52 -3.97
N SER A 194 -2.04 4.40 -4.96
CA SER A 194 -0.90 5.10 -5.57
C SER A 194 -1.04 6.60 -5.40
N VAL A 195 0.05 7.25 -5.00
CA VAL A 195 0.13 8.70 -4.83
C VAL A 195 1.24 9.22 -5.76
N ASP A 196 0.95 10.23 -6.54
CA ASP A 196 1.94 10.90 -7.38
C ASP A 196 2.64 12.06 -6.66
N PHE A 197 3.60 12.69 -7.32
CA PHE A 197 4.38 13.79 -6.75
C PHE A 197 3.55 15.05 -6.44
N GLN A 198 2.51 15.33 -7.22
CA GLN A 198 1.65 16.50 -6.98
C GLN A 198 0.80 16.27 -5.73
N GLY A 199 0.17 15.10 -5.59
CA GLY A 199 -0.60 14.73 -4.41
C GLY A 199 0.24 14.73 -3.15
N PHE A 200 1.45 14.17 -3.20
CA PHE A 200 2.38 14.24 -2.08
C PHE A 200 2.64 15.69 -1.64
N LYS A 201 2.99 16.56 -2.57
CA LYS A 201 3.24 17.99 -2.26
C LYS A 201 1.99 18.69 -1.73
N GLY A 202 0.83 18.42 -2.33
CA GLY A 202 -0.46 18.98 -1.91
C GLY A 202 -0.81 18.59 -0.48
N MET A 203 -0.71 17.28 -0.14
CA MET A 203 -0.93 16.78 1.22
C MET A 203 0.00 17.43 2.25
N VAL A 204 1.30 17.52 1.93
CA VAL A 204 2.29 18.16 2.80
C VAL A 204 1.97 19.64 3.01
N ASN A 205 1.57 20.35 1.94
CA ASN A 205 1.20 21.77 2.02
C ASN A 205 -0.08 22.00 2.85
N ALA A 206 -1.08 21.11 2.71
CA ALA A 206 -2.33 21.17 3.47
C ALA A 206 -2.11 20.98 4.98
N LEU A 207 -1.03 20.28 5.36
CA LEU A 207 -0.59 20.14 6.75
C LEU A 207 0.32 21.28 7.24
N ASP A 208 0.49 22.35 6.48
CA ASP A 208 1.45 23.42 6.76
C ASP A 208 2.92 22.99 6.76
N GLY A 209 3.25 21.94 6.01
CA GLY A 209 4.59 21.39 5.91
C GLY A 209 4.93 20.41 7.04
N ILE A 210 6.04 19.72 6.91
CA ILE A 210 6.54 18.72 7.86
C ILE A 210 7.88 19.19 8.42
N GLU A 211 8.07 19.08 9.72
CA GLU A 211 9.35 19.34 10.35
C GLU A 211 10.28 18.15 10.14
N VAL A 212 11.50 18.45 9.67
CA VAL A 212 12.58 17.50 9.48
C VAL A 212 13.85 18.08 10.09
N CYS A 213 14.70 17.22 10.66
CA CYS A 213 15.90 17.64 11.41
C CYS A 213 17.16 16.95 10.86
N PRO A 214 17.65 17.28 9.64
CA PRO A 214 18.88 16.67 9.13
C PRO A 214 20.07 17.06 10.00
N GLU A 215 20.91 16.07 10.33
CA GLU A 215 22.14 16.29 11.13
C GLU A 215 23.19 17.10 10.37
N THR A 216 23.21 16.99 9.05
CA THR A 216 24.15 17.69 8.17
C THR A 216 23.40 18.42 7.06
N ALA A 217 24.02 19.46 6.50
CA ALA A 217 23.47 20.17 5.34
C ALA A 217 23.33 19.22 4.14
N ILE A 218 22.25 19.38 3.35
CA ILE A 218 21.93 18.53 2.21
C ILE A 218 21.99 19.39 0.93
N HIS A 219 22.88 19.05 0.02
CA HIS A 219 23.04 19.71 -1.29
C HIS A 219 22.91 18.68 -2.41
N ASP A 220 21.69 18.34 -2.83
CA ASP A 220 21.41 17.33 -3.87
C ASP A 220 20.80 17.98 -5.11
N LYS A 221 21.65 18.21 -6.13
CA LYS A 221 21.22 18.79 -7.41
C LYS A 221 20.22 17.93 -8.16
N LYS A 222 20.29 16.59 -8.00
CA LYS A 222 19.37 15.65 -8.67
C LYS A 222 17.99 15.64 -8.03
N ALA A 223 17.95 15.79 -6.70
CA ALA A 223 16.70 15.93 -5.95
C ALA A 223 16.17 17.38 -5.92
N HIS A 224 16.91 18.33 -6.51
CA HIS A 224 16.62 19.78 -6.42
C HIS A 224 16.46 20.25 -4.97
N LEU A 225 17.32 19.75 -4.07
CA LEU A 225 17.28 20.06 -2.66
C LEU A 225 18.55 20.78 -2.23
N ASP A 226 18.35 21.92 -1.58
CA ASP A 226 19.38 22.70 -0.89
C ASP A 226 18.82 23.11 0.47
N MET A 227 19.41 22.59 1.57
CA MET A 227 18.95 22.85 2.93
C MET A 227 20.07 22.71 3.94
N ASP A 228 20.04 23.56 4.96
CA ASP A 228 20.99 23.53 6.07
C ASP A 228 20.70 22.37 7.05
N ALA A 229 21.69 22.07 7.90
CA ALA A 229 21.51 21.20 9.04
C ALA A 229 20.57 21.82 10.08
N GLY A 230 19.93 20.96 10.89
CA GLY A 230 19.01 21.36 11.96
C GLY A 230 17.54 21.29 11.58
N CYS A 231 16.67 21.51 12.56
CA CYS A 231 15.22 21.33 12.40
C CYS A 231 14.63 22.48 11.58
N GLN A 232 13.88 22.13 10.54
CA GLN A 232 13.19 23.08 9.67
C GLN A 232 11.93 22.49 9.06
N THR A 233 10.93 23.33 8.80
CA THR A 233 9.68 22.89 8.16
C THR A 233 9.84 22.93 6.64
N VAL A 234 9.66 21.78 5.99
CA VAL A 234 9.71 21.64 4.53
C VAL A 234 8.31 21.54 3.93
N LYS A 235 8.12 22.17 2.76
CA LYS A 235 6.87 22.22 1.98
C LYS A 235 7.17 22.01 0.49
N GLY A 236 6.17 21.61 -0.28
CA GLY A 236 6.21 21.55 -1.75
C GLY A 236 7.44 20.84 -2.29
N GLU A 237 8.21 21.50 -3.15
CA GLU A 237 9.40 20.94 -3.81
C GLU A 237 10.50 20.56 -2.82
N LYS A 238 10.68 21.31 -1.71
CA LYS A 238 11.67 20.97 -0.68
C LYS A 238 11.31 19.67 0.02
N ALA A 239 10.02 19.45 0.35
CA ALA A 239 9.57 18.18 0.95
C ALA A 239 9.76 17.01 -0.01
N LEU A 240 9.41 17.18 -1.29
CA LEU A 240 9.63 16.17 -2.32
C LEU A 240 11.13 15.89 -2.51
N GLY A 241 11.95 16.94 -2.56
CA GLY A 241 13.42 16.82 -2.63
C GLY A 241 13.98 16.04 -1.44
N TYR A 242 13.51 16.31 -0.22
CA TYR A 242 13.96 15.63 0.99
C TYR A 242 13.75 14.11 0.96
N VAL A 243 12.55 13.67 0.56
CA VAL A 243 12.25 12.22 0.47
C VAL A 243 12.89 11.55 -0.75
N ARG A 244 13.37 12.31 -1.74
CA ARG A 244 14.03 11.80 -2.96
C ARG A 244 15.55 11.85 -2.91
N THR A 245 16.15 12.65 -2.01
CA THR A 245 17.60 12.83 -1.96
C THR A 245 18.33 11.52 -1.67
N ARG A 246 19.49 11.31 -2.32
CA ARG A 246 20.29 10.09 -2.22
C ARG A 246 21.77 10.38 -1.96
N TYR A 247 22.34 11.32 -2.71
CA TYR A 247 23.77 11.43 -2.91
C TYR A 247 24.48 12.35 -1.91
N SER A 248 23.74 13.10 -1.12
CA SER A 248 24.31 14.14 -0.25
C SER A 248 24.21 13.82 1.24
N VAL A 249 23.72 12.64 1.63
CA VAL A 249 23.48 12.29 3.03
C VAL A 249 23.87 10.85 3.30
N GLY A 250 24.68 10.64 4.34
CA GLY A 250 25.18 9.31 4.74
C GLY A 250 26.12 8.71 3.69
N ASP A 251 26.01 7.41 3.48
CA ASP A 251 26.84 6.63 2.53
C ASP A 251 26.34 6.71 1.07
N GLY A 252 25.28 7.49 0.80
CA GLY A 252 24.65 7.59 -0.53
C GLY A 252 23.81 6.36 -0.90
N SER A 253 23.62 5.43 0.01
CA SER A 253 22.86 4.20 -0.23
C SER A 253 21.34 4.44 -0.29
N ASP A 254 20.62 3.51 -0.89
CA ASP A 254 19.16 3.49 -0.88
C ASP A 254 18.62 3.30 0.56
N ILE A 255 19.37 2.65 1.43
CA ILE A 255 19.02 2.40 2.84
C ILE A 255 18.90 3.71 3.62
N GLY A 256 19.87 4.62 3.47
CA GLY A 256 19.81 5.95 4.11
C GLY A 256 18.63 6.80 3.63
N ARG A 257 18.24 6.67 2.35
CA ARG A 257 17.02 7.31 1.82
C ARG A 257 15.76 6.75 2.49
N ILE A 258 15.66 5.44 2.65
CA ILE A 258 14.49 4.78 3.25
C ILE A 258 14.32 5.22 4.70
N GLY A 259 15.40 5.34 5.48
CA GLY A 259 15.36 5.87 6.86
C GLY A 259 14.73 7.27 6.90
N ARG A 260 15.19 8.19 6.04
CA ARG A 260 14.61 9.54 5.95
C ARG A 260 13.14 9.54 5.49
N GLN A 261 12.77 8.65 4.57
CA GLN A 261 11.37 8.49 4.17
C GLN A 261 10.50 8.03 5.34
N GLN A 262 11.00 7.11 6.17
CA GLN A 262 10.28 6.65 7.36
C GLN A 262 10.09 7.77 8.38
N GLU A 263 11.17 8.50 8.75
CA GLU A 263 11.11 9.65 9.64
C GLU A 263 10.11 10.70 9.12
N PHE A 264 10.15 10.97 7.82
CA PHE A 264 9.21 11.89 7.19
C PHE A 264 7.76 11.40 7.30
N MET A 265 7.52 10.10 7.06
CA MET A 265 6.17 9.51 7.16
C MET A 265 5.66 9.46 8.60
N GLU A 266 6.53 9.17 9.57
CA GLU A 266 6.20 9.26 11.00
C GLU A 266 5.79 10.69 11.38
N ALA A 267 6.56 11.69 10.98
CA ALA A 267 6.27 13.10 11.21
C ALA A 267 4.98 13.56 10.51
N LEU A 268 4.76 13.10 9.27
CA LEU A 268 3.53 13.39 8.50
C LEU A 268 2.31 12.78 9.19
N ALA A 269 2.38 11.53 9.62
CA ALA A 269 1.28 10.85 10.32
C ALA A 269 0.94 11.56 11.64
N ALA A 270 1.96 11.88 12.46
CA ALA A 270 1.77 12.60 13.72
C ALA A 270 1.13 13.99 13.49
N LYS A 271 1.58 14.70 12.46
CA LYS A 271 1.02 16.02 12.13
C LYS A 271 -0.41 15.94 11.60
N ALA A 272 -0.72 14.92 10.79
CA ALA A 272 -2.08 14.68 10.30
C ALA A 272 -3.04 14.42 11.46
N GLN A 273 -2.66 13.58 12.44
CA GLN A 273 -3.48 13.31 13.61
C GLN A 273 -3.84 14.58 14.39
N THR A 274 -2.95 15.56 14.47
CA THR A 274 -3.15 16.79 15.22
C THR A 274 -3.82 17.91 14.41
N LYS A 275 -3.53 18.02 13.12
CA LYS A 275 -3.98 19.14 12.27
C LYS A 275 -5.32 18.89 11.56
N LEU A 276 -5.65 17.65 11.21
CA LEU A 276 -6.90 17.34 10.51
C LEU A 276 -8.13 17.31 11.46
N THR A 277 -8.17 18.26 12.40
CA THR A 277 -9.27 18.40 13.38
C THR A 277 -10.32 19.42 12.94
N SER A 278 -9.95 20.38 12.08
CA SER A 278 -10.91 21.37 11.53
C SER A 278 -11.48 20.90 10.20
N PRO A 279 -12.76 21.19 9.88
CA PRO A 279 -13.36 20.83 8.60
C PRO A 279 -12.63 21.43 7.40
N ALA A 280 -12.12 22.64 7.50
CA ALA A 280 -11.41 23.32 6.41
C ALA A 280 -10.04 22.67 6.14
N ALA A 281 -9.28 22.32 7.19
CA ALA A 281 -7.99 21.63 7.03
C ALA A 281 -8.18 20.21 6.47
N LEU A 282 -9.21 19.50 6.95
CA LEU A 282 -9.56 18.18 6.44
C LEU A 282 -9.95 18.25 4.96
N TYR A 283 -10.79 19.22 4.58
CA TYR A 283 -11.19 19.40 3.18
C TYR A 283 -9.98 19.69 2.27
N GLY A 284 -9.13 20.64 2.63
CA GLY A 284 -7.94 20.97 1.83
C GLY A 284 -6.95 19.82 1.69
N PHE A 285 -6.81 18.99 2.75
CA PHE A 285 -6.01 17.77 2.70
C PHE A 285 -6.62 16.71 1.76
N LEU A 286 -7.93 16.46 1.89
CA LEU A 286 -8.64 15.49 1.05
C LEU A 286 -8.66 15.93 -0.41
N ASP A 287 -8.89 17.23 -0.68
CA ASP A 287 -8.88 17.78 -2.03
C ASP A 287 -7.52 17.52 -2.71
N SER A 288 -6.43 17.88 -2.04
CA SER A 288 -5.07 17.60 -2.54
C SER A 288 -4.73 16.13 -2.66
N ALA A 289 -5.27 15.29 -1.75
CA ALA A 289 -5.03 13.85 -1.78
C ALA A 289 -5.80 13.19 -2.94
N THR A 290 -7.09 13.51 -3.09
CA THR A 290 -7.96 12.84 -4.06
C THR A 290 -7.61 13.17 -5.51
N ASP A 291 -7.11 14.38 -5.78
CA ASP A 291 -6.73 14.85 -7.12
C ASP A 291 -5.55 14.06 -7.75
N SER A 292 -4.78 13.38 -6.90
CA SER A 292 -3.56 12.67 -7.28
C SER A 292 -3.51 11.24 -6.71
N LEU A 293 -4.66 10.72 -6.31
CA LEU A 293 -4.80 9.40 -5.74
C LEU A 293 -5.44 8.46 -6.76
N THR A 294 -4.76 7.35 -7.04
CA THR A 294 -5.35 6.21 -7.74
C THR A 294 -5.49 5.06 -6.77
N THR A 295 -6.69 4.48 -6.65
CA THR A 295 -6.97 3.34 -5.76
C THR A 295 -7.57 2.18 -6.53
N ASP A 296 -7.68 1.01 -5.88
CA ASP A 296 -8.61 -0.02 -6.34
C ASP A 296 -10.07 0.43 -6.19
N LYS A 297 -10.99 -0.38 -6.70
CA LYS A 297 -12.44 -0.07 -6.66
C LYS A 297 -13.02 0.00 -5.25
N GLU A 298 -12.47 -0.77 -4.30
CA GLU A 298 -12.99 -0.81 -2.91
C GLU A 298 -12.67 0.47 -2.15
N LEU A 299 -11.50 1.06 -2.40
CA LEU A 299 -11.09 2.34 -1.82
C LEU A 299 -11.48 3.55 -2.68
N ALA A 300 -12.02 3.34 -3.90
CA ALA A 300 -12.45 4.43 -4.77
C ALA A 300 -13.66 5.15 -4.18
N GLY A 301 -13.46 6.39 -3.77
CA GLY A 301 -14.49 7.28 -3.23
C GLY A 301 -14.16 7.84 -1.86
N ILE A 302 -14.79 8.96 -1.54
CA ILE A 302 -14.57 9.69 -0.27
C ILE A 302 -15.00 8.87 0.94
N LYS A 303 -16.09 8.10 0.82
CA LYS A 303 -16.61 7.32 1.94
C LYS A 303 -15.63 6.23 2.42
N PRO A 304 -15.10 5.33 1.57
CA PRO A 304 -14.12 4.33 2.01
C PRO A 304 -12.81 4.97 2.49
N LEU A 305 -12.33 6.05 1.86
CA LEU A 305 -11.10 6.73 2.29
C LEU A 305 -11.26 7.42 3.65
N THR A 306 -12.39 8.05 3.92
CA THR A 306 -12.67 8.66 5.25
C THR A 306 -12.87 7.59 6.32
N ALA A 307 -13.42 6.43 5.98
CA ALA A 307 -13.51 5.29 6.90
C ALA A 307 -12.10 4.78 7.27
N LEU A 308 -11.23 4.56 6.28
CA LEU A 308 -9.84 4.17 6.50
C LEU A 308 -9.07 5.22 7.35
N ALA A 309 -9.22 6.51 7.01
CA ALA A 309 -8.60 7.60 7.77
C ALA A 309 -9.08 7.63 9.23
N SER A 310 -10.38 7.34 9.48
CA SER A 310 -10.94 7.25 10.83
C SER A 310 -10.41 6.05 11.60
N GLU A 311 -10.25 4.90 10.95
CA GLU A 311 -9.63 3.70 11.53
C GLU A 311 -8.18 4.02 11.97
N LEU A 312 -7.39 4.62 11.09
CA LEU A 312 -5.99 4.99 11.38
C LEU A 312 -5.87 6.07 12.46
N LYS A 313 -6.77 7.06 12.47
CA LYS A 313 -6.79 8.11 13.50
C LYS A 313 -7.07 7.53 14.90
N GLY A 314 -7.81 6.43 14.99
CA GLY A 314 -8.11 5.73 16.24
C GLY A 314 -6.91 4.98 16.83
N ILE A 315 -5.86 4.74 16.04
CA ILE A 315 -4.66 4.02 16.49
C ILE A 315 -3.75 4.98 17.25
N PRO A 316 -3.33 4.65 18.48
CA PRO A 316 -2.36 5.45 19.22
C PRO A 316 -1.04 5.60 18.44
N GLY A 317 -0.40 6.76 18.51
CA GLY A 317 0.82 7.03 17.73
C GLY A 317 1.99 6.08 18.03
N ASP A 318 2.10 5.61 19.27
CA ASP A 318 3.08 4.62 19.74
C ASP A 318 2.77 3.19 19.25
N ARG A 319 1.56 2.96 18.72
CA ARG A 319 1.11 1.70 18.11
C ARG A 319 1.08 1.76 16.56
N LEU A 320 1.52 2.86 15.99
CA LEU A 320 1.76 3.01 14.56
C LEU A 320 3.25 2.83 14.28
N THR A 321 3.61 1.66 13.78
CA THR A 321 5.01 1.27 13.57
C THR A 321 5.43 1.42 12.11
N PHE A 322 6.53 2.12 11.87
CA PHE A 322 7.18 2.19 10.55
C PHE A 322 8.50 1.43 10.61
N LEU A 323 8.72 0.55 9.65
CA LEU A 323 9.95 -0.23 9.54
C LEU A 323 10.29 -0.55 8.08
N THR A 324 11.53 -0.94 7.84
CA THR A 324 11.95 -1.48 6.54
C THR A 324 12.12 -2.99 6.67
N VAL A 325 11.70 -3.74 5.66
CA VAL A 325 12.00 -5.17 5.62
C VAL A 325 13.49 -5.39 5.87
N PRO A 326 13.89 -6.32 6.77
CA PRO A 326 15.31 -6.60 7.01
C PRO A 326 16.01 -6.95 5.70
N ASN A 327 17.09 -6.26 5.38
CA ASN A 327 17.82 -6.41 4.13
C ASN A 327 19.29 -6.09 4.29
N TYR A 328 20.09 -6.51 3.31
CA TYR A 328 21.51 -6.20 3.20
C TYR A 328 21.93 -6.02 1.72
N PRO A 329 23.06 -5.35 1.42
CA PRO A 329 23.56 -5.22 0.06
C PRO A 329 23.82 -6.58 -0.58
N ARG A 330 23.29 -6.79 -1.81
CA ARG A 330 23.47 -8.05 -2.54
C ARG A 330 24.93 -8.35 -2.90
N GLU A 331 25.79 -7.33 -2.91
CA GLU A 331 27.25 -7.48 -3.08
C GLU A 331 27.87 -8.46 -2.06
N ALA A 332 27.27 -8.60 -0.86
CA ALA A 332 27.73 -9.57 0.14
C ALA A 332 27.60 -11.03 -0.33
N ASP A 333 26.62 -11.33 -1.18
CA ASP A 333 26.39 -12.66 -1.73
C ASP A 333 26.92 -12.79 -3.17
N VAL A 334 26.85 -11.72 -3.95
CA VAL A 334 27.24 -11.65 -5.36
C VAL A 334 28.12 -10.41 -5.57
N PRO A 335 29.46 -10.51 -5.44
CA PRO A 335 30.37 -9.37 -5.40
C PRO A 335 30.32 -8.42 -6.63
N THR A 336 29.78 -8.89 -7.74
CA THR A 336 29.58 -8.09 -8.96
C THR A 336 28.31 -7.25 -8.95
N ASP A 337 27.39 -7.51 -8.01
CA ASP A 337 26.09 -6.84 -7.93
C ASP A 337 26.05 -5.81 -6.78
N LYS A 338 26.49 -4.60 -7.10
CA LYS A 338 26.57 -3.46 -6.17
C LYS A 338 25.30 -2.60 -6.13
N ALA A 339 24.32 -2.92 -6.98
CA ALA A 339 23.16 -2.05 -7.22
C ALA A 339 21.87 -2.56 -6.58
N ASN A 340 21.91 -3.75 -6.00
CA ASN A 340 20.72 -4.41 -5.45
C ASN A 340 20.87 -4.70 -3.96
N VAL A 341 19.73 -4.91 -3.30
CA VAL A 341 19.64 -5.41 -1.93
C VAL A 341 18.89 -6.73 -1.90
N VAL A 342 19.17 -7.56 -0.93
CA VAL A 342 18.48 -8.84 -0.68
C VAL A 342 17.79 -8.76 0.67
N TRP A 343 16.58 -9.28 0.76
CA TRP A 343 15.90 -9.42 2.04
C TRP A 343 16.61 -10.45 2.91
N GLN A 344 16.76 -10.10 4.17
CA GLN A 344 17.42 -10.96 5.15
C GLN A 344 16.50 -12.07 5.61
N TYR A 345 16.78 -13.29 5.22
CA TYR A 345 16.05 -14.48 5.63
C TYR A 345 16.75 -15.21 6.77
N PRO A 346 16.00 -15.82 7.72
CA PRO A 346 14.55 -15.98 7.73
C PRO A 346 13.75 -14.77 8.25
N GLN A 347 14.38 -13.71 8.73
CA GLN A 347 13.75 -12.60 9.45
C GLN A 347 12.68 -11.86 8.62
N ALA A 348 12.90 -11.67 7.32
CA ALA A 348 11.90 -11.08 6.43
C ALA A 348 10.63 -11.96 6.35
N ALA A 349 10.81 -13.29 6.26
CA ALA A 349 9.69 -14.22 6.24
C ALA A 349 8.94 -14.25 7.58
N ASP A 350 9.66 -14.18 8.70
CA ASP A 350 9.06 -14.12 10.05
C ASP A 350 8.22 -12.84 10.21
N LEU A 351 8.71 -11.69 9.72
CA LEU A 351 7.99 -10.42 9.69
C LEU A 351 6.66 -10.56 8.94
N PHE A 352 6.70 -11.00 7.68
CA PHE A 352 5.48 -11.11 6.87
C PHE A 352 4.53 -12.20 7.38
N SER A 353 5.05 -13.31 7.92
CA SER A 353 4.24 -14.34 8.58
C SER A 353 3.55 -13.81 9.85
N ALA A 354 4.17 -12.88 10.57
CA ALA A 354 3.54 -12.24 11.73
C ALA A 354 2.37 -11.37 11.27
N LEU A 355 2.58 -10.51 10.26
CA LEU A 355 1.53 -9.64 9.70
C LEU A 355 0.38 -10.46 9.08
N ALA A 356 0.69 -11.52 8.31
CA ALA A 356 -0.33 -12.40 7.75
C ALA A 356 -1.24 -13.04 8.82
N LYS A 357 -0.74 -13.22 10.03
CA LYS A 357 -1.47 -13.76 11.19
C LYS A 357 -1.97 -12.69 12.14
N ASP A 358 -2.01 -11.43 11.71
CA ASP A 358 -2.44 -10.27 12.50
C ASP A 358 -1.72 -10.17 13.86
N ARG A 359 -0.40 -10.39 13.85
CA ARG A 359 0.45 -10.29 15.04
C ARG A 359 1.30 -9.04 14.94
N GLU A 360 1.20 -8.20 15.96
CA GLU A 360 2.02 -7.00 16.07
C GLU A 360 3.51 -7.34 16.11
N VAL A 361 4.30 -6.53 15.41
CA VAL A 361 5.74 -6.72 15.26
C VAL A 361 6.47 -5.66 16.10
N ASP A 362 7.41 -6.10 16.93
CA ASP A 362 8.27 -5.19 17.68
C ASP A 362 9.37 -4.63 16.77
N LYS A 363 9.35 -3.30 16.57
CA LYS A 363 10.34 -2.56 15.76
C LYS A 363 11.77 -2.85 16.19
N LYS A 364 12.05 -2.89 17.50
CA LYS A 364 13.39 -3.12 18.03
C LYS A 364 13.94 -4.50 17.66
N THR A 365 13.09 -5.52 17.70
CA THR A 365 13.45 -6.88 17.30
C THR A 365 13.80 -6.96 15.81
N VAL A 366 13.03 -6.27 14.95
CA VAL A 366 13.29 -6.22 13.51
C VAL A 366 14.56 -5.44 13.19
N GLU A 367 14.80 -4.33 13.88
CA GLU A 367 16.01 -3.51 13.69
C GLU A 367 17.26 -4.23 14.18
N ALA A 368 17.22 -4.87 15.35
CA ALA A 368 18.33 -5.65 15.88
C ALA A 368 18.73 -6.83 14.97
N ALA A 369 17.78 -7.36 14.20
CA ALA A 369 18.08 -8.40 13.24
C ALA A 369 19.04 -7.93 12.12
N LYS A 370 19.07 -6.64 11.81
CA LYS A 370 19.95 -6.07 10.78
C LYS A 370 21.44 -6.12 11.17
N ASP A 371 21.73 -6.17 12.47
CA ASP A 371 23.12 -6.17 12.99
C ASP A 371 23.83 -7.52 12.82
N ASN A 372 23.07 -8.60 12.56
CA ASN A 372 23.62 -9.94 12.38
C ASN A 372 22.98 -10.64 11.16
N PRO A 373 23.27 -10.18 9.92
CA PRO A 373 22.73 -10.79 8.72
C PRO A 373 23.29 -12.21 8.53
N LEU A 374 22.44 -13.09 7.99
CA LEU A 374 22.87 -14.36 7.42
C LEU A 374 22.98 -14.17 5.91
N TYR A 375 24.21 -14.15 5.42
CA TYR A 375 24.47 -14.04 3.99
C TYR A 375 24.21 -15.35 3.28
N ALA A 376 23.52 -15.32 2.13
CA ALA A 376 23.26 -16.53 1.35
C ALA A 376 24.56 -17.21 0.91
N ALA A 377 25.62 -16.44 0.67
CA ALA A 377 26.96 -16.95 0.32
C ALA A 377 27.58 -17.88 1.38
N THR A 378 27.19 -17.72 2.65
CA THR A 378 27.67 -18.60 3.75
C THR A 378 26.83 -19.86 3.88
N VAL A 379 25.65 -19.93 3.28
CA VAL A 379 24.76 -21.10 3.32
C VAL A 379 25.19 -22.12 2.26
N ARG A 380 25.69 -23.26 2.72
CA ARG A 380 26.13 -24.37 1.87
C ARG A 380 24.94 -25.28 1.56
N VAL A 381 24.65 -25.48 0.27
CA VAL A 381 23.47 -26.22 -0.17
C VAL A 381 23.85 -27.38 -1.09
N ARG A 382 23.42 -28.59 -0.76
CA ARG A 382 23.39 -29.75 -1.66
C ARG A 382 22.02 -29.84 -2.31
N VAL A 383 21.95 -30.00 -3.64
CA VAL A 383 20.70 -30.08 -4.39
C VAL A 383 20.47 -31.49 -4.89
N LEU A 384 19.37 -32.08 -4.49
CA LEU A 384 18.94 -33.42 -4.93
C LEU A 384 17.74 -33.32 -5.88
N ASN A 385 17.79 -34.05 -6.96
CA ASN A 385 16.68 -34.16 -7.91
C ASN A 385 15.72 -35.28 -7.43
N GLY A 386 14.52 -34.92 -7.01
CA GLY A 386 13.42 -35.81 -6.67
C GLY A 386 12.31 -35.81 -7.72
N THR A 387 12.53 -35.18 -8.90
CA THR A 387 11.48 -35.10 -9.95
C THR A 387 11.52 -36.24 -10.94
N GLY A 388 12.57 -37.07 -10.91
CA GLY A 388 12.83 -38.08 -11.92
C GLY A 388 13.23 -37.53 -13.31
N LYS A 389 13.18 -36.18 -13.51
CA LYS A 389 13.50 -35.52 -14.80
C LYS A 389 14.99 -35.17 -14.84
N PRO A 390 15.73 -35.59 -15.89
CA PRO A 390 17.15 -35.26 -16.00
C PRO A 390 17.42 -33.75 -16.01
N GLY A 391 18.46 -33.33 -15.27
CA GLY A 391 18.96 -31.97 -15.28
C GLY A 391 18.26 -30.98 -14.32
N GLU A 392 17.19 -31.35 -13.63
CA GLU A 392 16.46 -30.43 -12.72
C GLU A 392 17.33 -29.96 -11.55
N ALA A 393 18.09 -30.84 -10.90
CA ALA A 393 19.03 -30.41 -9.85
C ALA A 393 20.05 -29.38 -10.36
N ALA A 394 20.55 -29.51 -11.59
CA ALA A 394 21.50 -28.57 -12.17
C ALA A 394 20.86 -27.21 -12.45
N LYS A 395 19.61 -27.17 -12.92
CA LYS A 395 18.86 -25.93 -13.12
C LYS A 395 18.65 -25.21 -11.78
N VAL A 396 18.19 -25.93 -10.75
CA VAL A 396 17.96 -25.36 -9.42
C VAL A 396 19.27 -24.92 -8.78
N ALA A 397 20.36 -25.68 -8.94
CA ALA A 397 21.69 -25.28 -8.50
C ALA A 397 22.13 -23.95 -9.11
N ASN A 398 21.85 -23.70 -10.40
CA ASN A 398 22.14 -22.45 -11.06
C ASN A 398 21.28 -21.30 -10.52
N LEU A 399 19.99 -21.53 -10.25
CA LEU A 399 19.13 -20.54 -9.59
C LEU A 399 19.65 -20.16 -8.21
N LEU A 400 20.05 -21.15 -7.41
CA LEU A 400 20.62 -20.91 -6.08
C LEU A 400 21.93 -20.10 -6.16
N ARG A 401 22.84 -20.43 -7.08
CA ARG A 401 24.08 -19.64 -7.29
C ARG A 401 23.77 -18.20 -7.72
N THR A 402 22.79 -18.00 -8.59
CA THR A 402 22.34 -16.67 -8.99
C THR A 402 21.75 -15.90 -7.80
N ALA A 403 21.08 -16.62 -6.89
CA ALA A 403 20.54 -16.07 -5.64
C ALA A 403 21.63 -15.87 -4.54
N GLY A 404 22.88 -16.24 -4.81
CA GLY A 404 24.03 -16.03 -3.94
C GLY A 404 24.40 -17.22 -3.04
N PHE A 405 23.65 -18.32 -3.06
CA PHE A 405 23.95 -19.51 -2.24
C PHE A 405 25.19 -20.27 -2.71
N THR A 406 25.93 -20.85 -1.76
CA THR A 406 27.06 -21.73 -2.06
C THR A 406 26.56 -23.15 -2.33
N VAL A 407 26.44 -23.55 -3.59
CA VAL A 407 26.06 -24.92 -3.97
C VAL A 407 27.26 -25.85 -3.94
N THR A 408 27.23 -26.83 -3.03
CA THR A 408 28.31 -27.80 -2.78
C THR A 408 28.30 -28.98 -3.77
N GLY A 409 27.11 -29.34 -4.26
CA GLY A 409 26.95 -30.44 -5.21
C GLY A 409 25.52 -30.65 -5.64
N THR A 410 25.37 -31.51 -6.67
CA THR A 410 24.07 -31.97 -7.15
C THR A 410 24.04 -33.49 -7.16
N GLY A 411 22.85 -34.09 -7.01
CA GLY A 411 22.61 -35.52 -7.04
C GLY A 411 21.17 -35.86 -7.34
N ASN A 412 20.82 -37.15 -7.20
CA ASN A 412 19.45 -37.61 -7.25
C ASN A 412 18.96 -37.94 -5.83
N ALA A 413 17.71 -37.67 -5.55
CA ALA A 413 17.06 -38.18 -4.36
C ALA A 413 16.93 -39.71 -4.45
N PRO A 414 16.88 -40.43 -3.31
CA PRO A 414 16.65 -41.88 -3.31
C PRO A 414 15.35 -42.31 -3.97
N GLU A 415 14.33 -41.46 -3.86
CA GLU A 415 12.99 -41.68 -4.43
C GLU A 415 12.50 -40.40 -5.09
N ASP A 416 11.66 -40.54 -6.11
CA ASP A 416 10.96 -39.43 -6.74
C ASP A 416 9.89 -38.87 -5.81
N THR A 417 9.72 -37.55 -5.80
CA THR A 417 8.77 -36.84 -4.95
C THR A 417 8.16 -35.64 -5.68
N ASP A 418 6.89 -35.38 -5.39
CA ASP A 418 6.25 -34.15 -5.84
C ASP A 418 6.60 -32.95 -4.96
N LYS A 419 6.91 -33.20 -3.66
CA LYS A 419 7.15 -32.15 -2.69
C LYS A 419 8.61 -31.73 -2.62
N THR A 420 8.83 -30.42 -2.73
CA THR A 420 10.14 -29.81 -2.44
C THR A 420 10.37 -29.77 -0.93
N SER A 421 11.55 -30.17 -0.46
CA SER A 421 11.89 -30.18 0.96
C SER A 421 13.28 -29.65 1.23
N VAL A 422 13.46 -29.10 2.44
CA VAL A 422 14.75 -28.65 2.96
C VAL A 422 15.03 -29.38 4.26
N THR A 423 16.14 -30.13 4.28
CA THR A 423 16.57 -30.86 5.47
C THR A 423 17.97 -30.43 5.92
N PHE A 424 18.27 -30.60 7.20
CA PHE A 424 19.53 -30.25 7.80
C PHE A 424 19.86 -31.15 8.98
N SER A 425 21.17 -31.27 9.30
CA SER A 425 21.64 -31.90 10.52
C SER A 425 22.44 -30.92 11.38
N GLY A 426 22.61 -31.22 12.67
CA GLY A 426 23.36 -30.37 13.60
C GLY A 426 22.73 -28.96 13.80
N ASP A 427 23.57 -27.93 13.88
CA ASP A 427 23.19 -26.57 14.25
C ASP A 427 22.90 -25.66 13.02
N LEU A 428 22.40 -26.25 11.91
CA LEU A 428 22.13 -25.53 10.65
C LEU A 428 20.68 -25.07 10.51
N GLU A 429 19.92 -24.98 11.59
CA GLU A 429 18.49 -24.59 11.54
C GLU A 429 18.30 -23.19 10.92
N ARG A 430 19.14 -22.22 11.27
CA ARG A 430 19.05 -20.87 10.76
C ARG A 430 19.27 -20.80 9.25
N GLU A 431 20.27 -21.50 8.75
CA GLU A 431 20.63 -21.64 7.33
C GLU A 431 19.51 -22.35 6.56
N ALA A 432 19.03 -23.46 7.10
CA ALA A 432 17.95 -24.22 6.49
C ALA A 432 16.63 -23.42 6.44
N ARG A 433 16.29 -22.70 7.51
CA ARG A 433 15.15 -21.78 7.52
C ARG A 433 15.31 -20.63 6.52
N ALA A 434 16.51 -20.08 6.38
CA ALA A 434 16.77 -19.03 5.39
C ALA A 434 16.54 -19.51 3.97
N LEU A 435 17.00 -20.73 3.63
CA LEU A 435 16.74 -21.35 2.33
C LEU A 435 15.24 -21.67 2.15
N ALA A 436 14.62 -22.35 3.12
CA ALA A 436 13.22 -22.74 3.08
C ALA A 436 12.28 -21.54 2.93
N SER A 437 12.61 -20.41 3.57
CA SER A 437 11.82 -19.18 3.47
C SER A 437 11.77 -18.58 2.06
N ARG A 438 12.70 -18.97 1.19
CA ARG A 438 12.73 -18.56 -0.22
C ARG A 438 12.02 -19.55 -1.16
N LEU A 439 11.45 -20.60 -0.60
CA LEU A 439 10.74 -21.66 -1.31
C LEU A 439 9.27 -21.66 -0.89
N PRO A 440 8.32 -21.36 -1.78
CA PRO A 440 6.90 -21.35 -1.44
C PRO A 440 6.46 -22.65 -0.80
N GLY A 441 5.73 -22.57 0.33
CA GLY A 441 5.16 -23.76 1.01
C GLY A 441 6.15 -24.68 1.74
N THR A 442 7.46 -24.41 1.63
CA THR A 442 8.51 -25.28 2.18
C THR A 442 8.88 -24.88 3.62
N LYS A 443 9.12 -25.88 4.48
CA LYS A 443 9.67 -25.70 5.83
C LYS A 443 10.96 -26.48 5.95
N ALA A 444 11.89 -25.94 6.74
CA ALA A 444 13.08 -26.66 7.12
C ALA A 444 12.73 -27.78 8.14
N ALA A 445 13.28 -28.97 7.96
CA ALA A 445 13.12 -30.11 8.86
C ALA A 445 14.49 -30.63 9.28
N GLN A 446 14.64 -30.92 10.58
CA GLN A 446 15.84 -31.60 11.06
C GLN A 446 15.81 -33.06 10.64
N ASP A 447 16.95 -33.53 10.11
CA ASP A 447 17.15 -34.92 9.67
C ASP A 447 18.56 -35.34 10.06
N ALA A 448 18.64 -36.37 10.92
CA ALA A 448 19.94 -36.86 11.40
C ALA A 448 20.79 -37.52 10.30
N GLU A 449 20.15 -37.96 9.21
CA GLU A 449 20.80 -38.58 8.06
C GLU A 449 21.26 -37.56 7.02
N ALA A 450 20.85 -36.27 7.16
CA ALA A 450 21.30 -35.20 6.28
C ALA A 450 22.81 -34.99 6.41
N ALA A 451 23.45 -34.63 5.29
CA ALA A 451 24.90 -34.45 5.26
C ALA A 451 25.34 -33.32 6.25
N PRO A 452 26.36 -33.58 7.09
CA PRO A 452 26.83 -32.62 8.05
C PRO A 452 27.50 -31.42 7.36
N GLY A 453 27.28 -30.20 7.89
CA GLY A 453 27.89 -28.96 7.40
C GLY A 453 27.28 -28.38 6.11
N GLU A 454 26.17 -28.93 5.63
CA GLU A 454 25.41 -28.40 4.50
C GLU A 454 23.91 -28.64 4.68
N VAL A 455 23.11 -27.78 4.05
CA VAL A 455 21.66 -27.94 3.97
C VAL A 455 21.32 -28.71 2.69
N THR A 456 20.42 -29.68 2.80
CA THR A 456 20.00 -30.47 1.65
C THR A 456 18.66 -29.93 1.11
N LEU A 457 18.62 -29.54 -0.15
CA LEU A 457 17.41 -29.20 -0.90
C LEU A 457 17.05 -30.38 -1.80
N THR A 458 15.93 -31.06 -1.54
CA THR A 458 15.34 -32.03 -2.47
C THR A 458 14.27 -31.32 -3.29
N VAL A 459 14.49 -31.28 -4.61
CA VAL A 459 13.61 -30.63 -5.58
C VAL A 459 12.49 -31.61 -5.95
N GLY A 460 11.26 -31.28 -5.67
CA GLY A 460 10.07 -32.05 -6.05
C GLY A 460 9.39 -31.53 -7.32
N GLY A 461 8.38 -32.27 -7.78
CA GLY A 461 7.64 -31.94 -9.01
C GLY A 461 6.91 -30.58 -8.96
N GLU A 462 6.54 -30.09 -7.77
CA GLU A 462 5.87 -28.82 -7.53
C GLU A 462 6.81 -27.62 -7.41
N PHE A 463 8.12 -27.79 -7.62
CA PHE A 463 9.08 -26.69 -7.54
C PHE A 463 8.81 -25.62 -8.62
N ASP A 464 8.50 -24.39 -8.18
CA ASP A 464 8.19 -23.27 -9.07
C ASP A 464 9.23 -22.13 -9.02
N GLY A 465 10.33 -22.31 -8.30
CA GLY A 465 11.44 -21.36 -8.26
C GLY A 465 11.73 -20.80 -6.86
N LEU A 466 12.59 -19.77 -6.83
CA LEU A 466 12.98 -19.05 -5.61
C LEU A 466 12.26 -17.71 -5.56
N ARG A 467 11.83 -17.31 -4.36
CA ARG A 467 11.36 -15.95 -4.05
C ARG A 467 12.51 -14.97 -4.03
#